data_406491f5db4c6c10913af27ca6be6e58
#
_entry.id   406491f5db4c6c10913af27ca6be6e58
#
_cell.length_a   1.000
_cell.length_b   1.000
_cell.length_c   1.000
_cell.angle_alpha   90.00
_cell.angle_beta   90.00
_cell.angle_gamma   90.00
#
_symmetry.space_group_name_H-M   'P 1'
#
loop_
_entity.id
_entity.type
_entity.pdbx_description
1 polymer ?
#
loop_
_entity_poly.entity_id
_entity_poly.type
_entity_poly.pdbx_seq_one_letter_code
_entity_poly.pdbx_strand_id
1 'polypeptide(L)'
;MIIKTENITKTYQTGTQIVSALNGIDLEVEKGEFISVMGPSGSGKTTLMNIIGCLDTPTNGKYFLNEKLVSDLTDDELAVIRNKEIGFVFQSFHLLARNSALDNVMLPLKYAGTDKKDALEMSKNVLEEVGLSDRSTHSPSELSGGQQQRVAIARA
;
A
#
# COMPACT_ATOMS: atom_id res chain seq x y z
N MET A 1 8.43 -11.97 -13.67
CA MET A 1 7.92 -10.57 -13.64
C MET A 1 6.89 -10.45 -12.53
N ILE A 2 7.02 -9.42 -11.64
CA ILE A 2 6.08 -9.23 -10.53
C ILE A 2 5.02 -8.16 -10.86
N ILE A 3 5.41 -7.09 -11.55
CA ILE A 3 4.53 -6.02 -12.02
C ILE A 3 4.69 -5.87 -13.51
N LYS A 4 3.57 -5.78 -14.23
CA LYS A 4 3.54 -5.40 -15.64
C LYS A 4 2.36 -4.48 -15.90
N THR A 5 2.60 -3.34 -16.53
CA THR A 5 1.55 -2.47 -17.04
C THR A 5 1.63 -2.35 -18.55
N GLU A 6 0.49 -2.34 -19.20
CA GLU A 6 0.35 -2.20 -20.65
C GLU A 6 -0.55 -1.01 -20.96
N ASN A 7 0.03 0.05 -21.49
CA ASN A 7 -0.65 1.27 -21.94
C ASN A 7 -1.64 1.85 -20.90
N ILE A 8 -1.21 1.91 -19.62
CA ILE A 8 -2.04 2.41 -18.53
C ILE A 8 -2.34 3.91 -18.73
N THR A 9 -3.63 4.24 -18.77
CA THR A 9 -4.10 5.62 -18.73
C THR A 9 -4.96 5.85 -17.50
N LYS A 10 -4.93 7.09 -16.98
CA LYS A 10 -5.85 7.50 -15.89
C LYS A 10 -6.33 8.92 -16.15
N THR A 11 -7.65 9.06 -16.17
CA THR A 11 -8.33 10.36 -16.27
C THR A 11 -9.24 10.54 -15.08
N TYR A 12 -9.25 11.74 -14.51
CA TYR A 12 -10.18 12.16 -13.48
C TYR A 12 -11.11 13.22 -14.04
N GLN A 13 -12.40 13.10 -13.74
CA GLN A 13 -13.38 14.12 -14.06
C GLN A 13 -13.70 14.94 -12.82
N THR A 14 -13.43 16.25 -12.87
CA THR A 14 -13.77 17.18 -11.80
C THR A 14 -14.72 18.24 -12.37
N GLY A 15 -16.01 18.03 -12.15
CA GLY A 15 -17.07 18.85 -12.77
C GLY A 15 -17.03 18.71 -14.29
N THR A 16 -16.77 19.82 -15.00
CA THR A 16 -16.67 19.87 -16.48
C THR A 16 -15.25 19.65 -17.00
N GLN A 17 -14.25 19.61 -16.13
CA GLN A 17 -12.84 19.43 -16.52
C GLN A 17 -12.42 17.97 -16.47
N ILE A 18 -11.70 17.53 -17.50
CA ILE A 18 -11.07 16.21 -17.56
C ILE A 18 -9.56 16.43 -17.38
N VAL A 19 -9.00 15.82 -16.35
CA VAL A 19 -7.56 15.84 -16.08
C VAL A 19 -6.97 14.47 -16.42
N SER A 20 -6.08 14.43 -17.40
CA SER A 20 -5.33 13.23 -17.73
C SER A 20 -4.10 13.14 -16.81
N ALA A 21 -4.12 12.21 -15.88
CA ALA A 21 -3.03 12.01 -14.91
C ALA A 21 -1.98 11.04 -15.41
N LEU A 22 -2.36 10.03 -16.21
CA LEU A 22 -1.45 9.09 -16.87
C LEU A 22 -1.85 8.92 -18.33
N ASN A 23 -0.84 8.87 -19.21
CA ASN A 23 -1.00 8.83 -20.66
C ASN A 23 -0.19 7.70 -21.29
N GLY A 24 -0.65 6.45 -21.12
CA GLY A 24 -0.02 5.29 -21.73
C GLY A 24 1.31 4.93 -21.06
N ILE A 25 1.24 4.39 -19.83
CA ILE A 25 2.42 3.95 -19.08
C ILE A 25 2.61 2.45 -19.26
N ASP A 26 3.79 2.09 -19.77
CA ASP A 26 4.30 0.74 -19.81
C ASP A 26 5.42 0.60 -18.79
N LEU A 27 5.32 -0.39 -17.90
CA LEU A 27 6.30 -0.65 -16.84
C LEU A 27 6.39 -2.15 -16.63
N GLU A 28 7.60 -2.66 -16.50
CA GLU A 28 7.87 -4.04 -16.13
C GLU A 28 8.83 -4.05 -14.93
N VAL A 29 8.49 -4.85 -13.90
CA VAL A 29 9.30 -4.99 -12.69
C VAL A 29 9.51 -6.46 -12.40
N GLU A 30 10.76 -6.85 -12.23
CA GLU A 30 11.12 -8.20 -11.84
C GLU A 30 11.16 -8.39 -10.32
N LYS A 31 11.08 -9.63 -9.87
CA LYS A 31 11.18 -9.95 -8.45
C LYS A 31 12.56 -9.57 -7.90
N GLY A 32 12.56 -8.83 -6.77
CA GLY A 32 13.78 -8.36 -6.11
C GLY A 32 14.33 -7.06 -6.68
N GLU A 33 13.66 -6.47 -7.66
CA GLU A 33 14.06 -5.19 -8.23
C GLU A 33 13.67 -4.01 -7.33
N PHE A 34 14.51 -2.98 -7.30
CA PHE A 34 14.26 -1.70 -6.64
C PHE A 34 14.05 -0.62 -7.70
N ILE A 35 12.89 0.03 -7.68
CA ILE A 35 12.54 1.10 -8.64
C ILE A 35 12.31 2.42 -7.92
N SER A 36 12.79 3.50 -8.52
CA SER A 36 12.51 4.87 -8.10
C SER A 36 11.72 5.61 -9.17
N VAL A 37 10.54 6.14 -8.80
CA VAL A 37 9.71 6.97 -9.68
C VAL A 37 9.96 8.44 -9.36
N MET A 38 10.60 9.16 -10.27
CA MET A 38 10.96 10.58 -10.12
C MET A 38 10.22 11.45 -11.13
N GLY A 39 10.06 12.72 -10.79
CA GLY A 39 9.43 13.72 -11.66
C GLY A 39 8.90 14.93 -10.89
N PRO A 40 8.52 16.02 -11.56
CA PRO A 40 7.98 17.22 -10.94
C PRO A 40 6.62 16.95 -10.25
N SER A 41 6.17 17.88 -9.42
CA SER A 41 4.83 17.83 -8.85
C SER A 41 3.77 17.81 -9.96
N GLY A 42 2.72 17.01 -9.81
CA GLY A 42 1.66 16.87 -10.81
C GLY A 42 1.98 15.94 -11.98
N SER A 43 3.16 15.29 -12.03
CA SER A 43 3.52 14.37 -13.13
C SER A 43 2.88 12.97 -13.05
N GLY A 44 1.90 12.75 -12.18
CA GLY A 44 1.19 11.46 -12.09
C GLY A 44 1.81 10.40 -11.20
N LYS A 45 2.94 10.67 -10.49
CA LYS A 45 3.63 9.66 -9.65
C LYS A 45 2.70 9.02 -8.62
N THR A 46 1.96 9.83 -7.87
CA THR A 46 1.01 9.33 -6.85
C THR A 46 -0.11 8.52 -7.50
N THR A 47 -0.60 8.94 -8.66
CA THR A 47 -1.60 8.20 -9.43
C THR A 47 -1.07 6.83 -9.86
N LEU A 48 0.16 6.78 -10.40
CA LEU A 48 0.79 5.52 -10.78
C LEU A 48 0.99 4.62 -9.56
N MET A 49 1.49 5.16 -8.44
CA MET A 49 1.66 4.41 -7.20
C MET A 49 0.34 3.87 -6.64
N ASN A 50 -0.76 4.63 -6.74
CA ASN A 50 -2.06 4.17 -6.31
C ASN A 50 -2.58 3.02 -7.18
N ILE A 51 -2.36 3.06 -8.49
CA ILE A 51 -2.75 1.98 -9.39
C ILE A 51 -1.91 0.73 -9.13
N ILE A 52 -0.58 0.86 -9.02
CA ILE A 52 0.30 -0.27 -8.69
C ILE A 52 -0.03 -0.85 -7.31
N GLY A 53 -0.37 0.01 -6.35
CA GLY A 53 -0.81 -0.39 -5.01
C GLY A 53 -2.24 -0.92 -4.92
N CYS A 54 -2.94 -1.08 -6.06
CA CYS A 54 -4.35 -1.48 -6.11
C CYS A 54 -5.29 -0.61 -5.24
N LEU A 55 -4.92 0.67 -5.01
CA LEU A 55 -5.74 1.67 -4.33
C LEU A 55 -6.67 2.41 -5.29
N ASP A 56 -6.38 2.33 -6.58
CA ASP A 56 -7.18 2.90 -7.68
C ASP A 56 -7.07 1.97 -8.89
N THR A 57 -7.97 2.12 -9.86
CA THR A 57 -7.96 1.35 -11.11
C THR A 57 -7.60 2.26 -12.29
N PRO A 58 -6.94 1.77 -13.33
CA PRO A 58 -6.71 2.54 -14.55
C PRO A 58 -8.04 2.85 -15.26
N THR A 59 -8.06 3.94 -16.04
CA THR A 59 -9.20 4.22 -16.94
C THR A 59 -9.15 3.30 -18.15
N ASN A 60 -7.96 3.05 -18.71
CA ASN A 60 -7.72 2.05 -19.75
C ASN A 60 -6.32 1.45 -19.58
N GLY A 61 -6.06 0.37 -20.31
CA GLY A 61 -4.82 -0.39 -20.25
C GLY A 61 -4.94 -1.57 -19.31
N LYS A 62 -3.88 -2.34 -19.17
CA LYS A 62 -3.87 -3.55 -18.35
C LYS A 62 -2.79 -3.47 -17.28
N TYR A 63 -3.13 -3.91 -16.08
CA TYR A 63 -2.18 -4.07 -14.98
C TYR A 63 -2.18 -5.52 -14.52
N PHE A 64 -0.99 -6.14 -14.52
CA PHE A 64 -0.76 -7.49 -14.04
C PHE A 64 0.13 -7.45 -12.79
N LEU A 65 -0.29 -8.16 -11.75
CA LEU A 65 0.46 -8.41 -10.53
C LEU A 65 0.65 -9.92 -10.38
N ASN A 66 1.89 -10.39 -10.26
CA ASN A 66 2.21 -11.82 -10.24
C ASN A 66 1.51 -12.58 -11.39
N GLU A 67 1.58 -12.06 -12.62
CA GLU A 67 0.97 -12.59 -13.84
C GLU A 67 -0.57 -12.61 -13.85
N LYS A 68 -1.22 -12.17 -12.77
CA LYS A 68 -2.68 -12.06 -12.68
C LYS A 68 -3.13 -10.68 -13.15
N LEU A 69 -4.07 -10.61 -14.09
CA LEU A 69 -4.71 -9.36 -14.49
C LEU A 69 -5.53 -8.81 -13.32
N VAL A 70 -5.18 -7.61 -12.84
CA VAL A 70 -5.82 -6.99 -11.68
C VAL A 70 -6.61 -5.72 -12.02
N SER A 71 -6.42 -5.15 -13.21
CA SER A 71 -7.13 -3.95 -13.65
C SER A 71 -8.65 -4.12 -13.78
N ASP A 72 -9.12 -5.35 -13.97
CA ASP A 72 -10.54 -5.67 -14.20
C ASP A 72 -11.23 -6.24 -12.96
N LEU A 73 -10.54 -6.29 -11.82
CA LEU A 73 -11.06 -6.84 -10.57
C LEU A 73 -12.00 -5.85 -9.87
N THR A 74 -12.93 -6.39 -9.11
CA THR A 74 -13.83 -5.63 -8.22
C THR A 74 -13.07 -5.06 -7.02
N ASP A 75 -13.64 -4.06 -6.35
CA ASP A 75 -13.05 -3.45 -5.15
C ASP A 75 -12.78 -4.48 -4.03
N ASP A 76 -13.67 -5.47 -3.86
CA ASP A 76 -13.49 -6.54 -2.88
C ASP A 76 -12.31 -7.45 -3.23
N GLU A 77 -12.17 -7.82 -4.51
CA GLU A 77 -11.04 -8.61 -4.99
C GLU A 77 -9.72 -7.84 -4.87
N LEU A 78 -9.72 -6.54 -5.20
CA LEU A 78 -8.57 -5.67 -5.01
C LEU A 78 -8.20 -5.54 -3.53
N ALA A 79 -9.18 -5.51 -2.61
CA ALA A 79 -8.90 -5.49 -1.18
C ALA A 79 -8.18 -6.76 -0.70
N VAL A 80 -8.54 -7.93 -1.24
CA VAL A 80 -7.84 -9.19 -0.96
C VAL A 80 -6.40 -9.15 -1.50
N ILE A 81 -6.20 -8.65 -2.70
CA ILE A 81 -4.85 -8.48 -3.31
C ILE A 81 -4.00 -7.54 -2.46
N ARG A 82 -4.52 -6.36 -2.10
CA ARG A 82 -3.81 -5.40 -1.22
C ARG A 82 -3.38 -6.05 0.09
N ASN A 83 -4.25 -6.84 0.69
CA ASN A 83 -3.94 -7.48 1.97
C ASN A 83 -2.86 -8.55 1.89
N LYS A 84 -2.80 -9.30 0.77
CA LYS A 84 -1.94 -10.49 0.63
C LYS A 84 -0.64 -10.25 -0.12
N GLU A 85 -0.64 -9.32 -1.07
CA GLU A 85 0.44 -9.18 -2.06
C GLU A 85 1.18 -7.84 -1.97
N ILE A 86 0.61 -6.84 -1.24
CA ILE A 86 1.13 -5.48 -1.27
C ILE A 86 1.31 -4.94 0.15
N GLY A 87 2.55 -4.56 0.51
CA GLY A 87 2.83 -3.75 1.68
C GLY A 87 2.91 -2.26 1.27
N PHE A 88 2.02 -1.42 1.78
CA PHE A 88 1.98 0.00 1.44
C PHE A 88 2.44 0.88 2.62
N VAL A 89 3.54 1.62 2.42
CA VAL A 89 4.06 2.58 3.40
C VAL A 89 3.76 4.00 2.92
N PHE A 90 2.87 4.71 3.63
CA PHE A 90 2.45 6.07 3.28
C PHE A 90 3.40 7.13 3.85
N GLN A 91 3.55 8.24 3.13
CA GLN A 91 4.34 9.40 3.57
C GLN A 91 3.84 9.99 4.90
N SER A 92 2.52 9.99 5.13
CA SER A 92 1.86 10.50 6.35
C SER A 92 1.50 9.39 7.34
N PHE A 93 2.18 8.25 7.29
CA PHE A 93 2.03 7.05 8.14
C PHE A 93 0.63 6.40 8.08
N HIS A 94 -0.44 7.16 8.09
CA HIS A 94 -1.84 6.73 8.10
C HIS A 94 -2.13 5.65 9.16
N LEU A 95 -1.59 5.85 10.36
CA LEU A 95 -1.90 5.01 11.51
C LEU A 95 -3.31 5.35 12.04
N LEU A 96 -4.01 4.34 12.50
CA LEU A 96 -5.30 4.51 13.17
C LEU A 96 -5.06 5.15 14.54
N ALA A 97 -5.45 6.42 14.69
CA ALA A 97 -5.12 7.27 15.84
C ALA A 97 -5.65 6.74 17.19
N ARG A 98 -6.73 5.97 17.17
CA ARG A 98 -7.36 5.39 18.38
C ARG A 98 -6.87 3.99 18.73
N ASN A 99 -5.96 3.45 17.94
CA ASN A 99 -5.39 2.11 18.09
C ASN A 99 -3.95 2.20 18.59
N SER A 100 -3.52 1.23 19.39
CA SER A 100 -2.12 1.11 19.78
C SER A 100 -1.22 0.79 18.58
N ALA A 101 0.11 0.89 18.77
CA ALA A 101 1.07 0.43 17.77
C ALA A 101 0.84 -1.04 17.41
N LEU A 102 0.63 -1.88 18.43
CA LEU A 102 0.33 -3.31 18.24
C LEU A 102 -0.95 -3.54 17.44
N ASP A 103 -2.04 -2.81 17.75
CA ASP A 103 -3.30 -2.96 17.01
C ASP A 103 -3.18 -2.49 15.57
N ASN A 104 -2.40 -1.44 15.30
CA ASN A 104 -2.11 -0.99 13.93
C ASN A 104 -1.38 -2.07 13.12
N VAL A 105 -0.34 -2.69 13.70
CA VAL A 105 0.42 -3.78 13.04
C VAL A 105 -0.42 -5.03 12.87
N MET A 106 -1.27 -5.36 13.85
CA MET A 106 -2.12 -6.55 13.80
C MET A 106 -3.29 -6.44 12.79
N LEU A 107 -3.61 -5.22 12.33
CA LEU A 107 -4.79 -4.97 11.50
C LEU A 107 -4.83 -5.78 10.19
N PRO A 108 -3.76 -5.83 9.37
CA PRO A 108 -3.74 -6.63 8.15
C PRO A 108 -3.96 -8.12 8.41
N LEU A 109 -3.39 -8.64 9.48
CA LEU A 109 -3.54 -10.04 9.88
C LEU A 109 -4.98 -10.40 10.27
N LYS A 110 -5.68 -9.46 10.93
CA LYS A 110 -7.12 -9.61 11.23
C LYS A 110 -7.95 -9.69 9.93
N TYR A 111 -7.65 -8.84 8.93
CA TYR A 111 -8.33 -8.88 7.64
C TYR A 111 -7.97 -10.12 6.82
N ALA A 112 -6.76 -10.66 6.98
CA ALA A 112 -6.35 -11.93 6.38
C ALA A 112 -7.04 -13.15 7.01
N GLY A 113 -7.76 -12.98 8.14
CA GLY A 113 -8.41 -14.08 8.87
C GLY A 113 -7.44 -14.90 9.71
N THR A 114 -6.25 -14.37 10.03
CA THR A 114 -5.26 -15.03 10.90
C THR A 114 -5.84 -15.20 12.31
N ASP A 115 -5.57 -16.36 12.92
CA ASP A 115 -5.97 -16.61 14.31
C ASP A 115 -5.44 -15.51 15.24
N LYS A 116 -6.25 -15.13 16.24
CA LYS A 116 -5.92 -14.00 17.13
C LYS A 116 -4.60 -14.19 17.87
N LYS A 117 -4.29 -15.42 18.28
CA LYS A 117 -3.05 -15.75 19.01
C LYS A 117 -1.84 -15.59 18.08
N ASP A 118 -1.94 -16.13 16.88
CA ASP A 118 -0.88 -16.07 15.89
C ASP A 118 -0.65 -14.63 15.42
N ALA A 119 -1.73 -13.89 15.13
CA ALA A 119 -1.67 -12.48 14.77
C ALA A 119 -1.00 -11.63 15.86
N LEU A 120 -1.27 -11.90 17.13
CA LEU A 120 -0.65 -11.21 18.26
C LEU A 120 0.85 -11.51 18.34
N GLU A 121 1.23 -12.77 18.19
CA GLU A 121 2.64 -13.21 18.25
C GLU A 121 3.43 -12.61 17.08
N MET A 122 2.93 -12.76 15.85
CA MET A 122 3.55 -12.17 14.65
C MET A 122 3.74 -10.66 14.80
N SER A 123 2.70 -9.95 15.26
CA SER A 123 2.76 -8.48 15.41
C SER A 123 3.77 -8.05 16.47
N LYS A 124 3.93 -8.79 17.56
CA LYS A 124 4.96 -8.51 18.57
C LYS A 124 6.37 -8.72 18.02
N ASN A 125 6.58 -9.79 17.27
CA ASN A 125 7.88 -10.10 16.67
C ASN A 125 8.30 -9.00 15.68
N VAL A 126 7.39 -8.55 14.82
CA VAL A 126 7.68 -7.46 13.86
C VAL A 126 7.93 -6.13 14.57
N LEU A 127 7.20 -5.82 15.66
CA LEU A 127 7.48 -4.63 16.49
C LEU A 127 8.86 -4.70 17.17
N GLU A 128 9.30 -5.88 17.57
CA GLU A 128 10.65 -6.10 18.09
C GLU A 128 11.72 -5.86 17.02
N GLU A 129 11.53 -6.39 15.80
CA GLU A 129 12.44 -6.17 14.67
C GLU A 129 12.64 -4.68 14.33
N VAL A 130 11.60 -3.86 14.50
CA VAL A 130 11.71 -2.40 14.30
C VAL A 130 12.07 -1.62 15.57
N GLY A 131 12.40 -2.31 16.68
CA GLY A 131 12.84 -1.71 17.94
C GLY A 131 11.76 -0.94 18.68
N LEU A 132 10.52 -1.47 18.72
CA LEU A 132 9.36 -0.85 19.35
C LEU A 132 8.61 -1.77 20.33
N SER A 133 9.26 -2.80 20.88
CA SER A 133 8.64 -3.73 21.84
C SER A 133 8.05 -2.99 23.04
N ASP A 134 8.80 -2.02 23.60
CA ASP A 134 8.42 -1.19 24.75
C ASP A 134 7.36 -0.14 24.43
N ARG A 135 7.01 0.05 23.17
CA ARG A 135 6.04 1.01 22.64
C ARG A 135 4.76 0.35 22.08
N SER A 136 4.66 -0.96 22.18
CA SER A 136 3.56 -1.73 21.58
C SER A 136 2.15 -1.27 21.99
N THR A 137 1.99 -0.77 23.22
CA THR A 137 0.71 -0.28 23.77
C THR A 137 0.46 1.21 23.53
N HIS A 138 1.46 1.96 23.04
CA HIS A 138 1.32 3.41 22.82
C HIS A 138 0.44 3.71 21.61
N SER A 139 -0.38 4.76 21.72
CA SER A 139 -1.12 5.34 20.59
C SER A 139 -0.19 6.15 19.68
N PRO A 140 -0.56 6.41 18.42
CA PRO A 140 0.26 7.21 17.50
C PRO A 140 0.63 8.60 18.07
N SER A 141 -0.25 9.24 18.83
CA SER A 141 0.01 10.54 19.46
C SER A 141 1.11 10.52 20.53
N GLU A 142 1.43 9.35 21.07
CA GLU A 142 2.47 9.15 22.09
C GLU A 142 3.81 8.73 21.46
N LEU A 143 3.86 8.60 20.14
CA LEU A 143 5.03 8.18 19.36
C LEU A 143 5.65 9.35 18.61
N SER A 144 6.98 9.40 18.57
CA SER A 144 7.68 10.33 17.68
C SER A 144 7.41 9.99 16.19
N GLY A 145 7.62 10.94 15.27
CA GLY A 145 7.44 10.72 13.84
C GLY A 145 8.22 9.51 13.31
N GLY A 146 9.47 9.33 13.77
CA GLY A 146 10.29 8.17 13.40
C GLY A 146 9.75 6.85 13.97
N GLN A 147 9.15 6.86 15.16
CA GLN A 147 8.47 5.69 15.72
C GLN A 147 7.19 5.37 14.95
N GLN A 148 6.38 6.37 14.61
CA GLN A 148 5.19 6.20 13.77
C GLN A 148 5.54 5.61 12.40
N GLN A 149 6.65 6.07 11.79
CA GLN A 149 7.14 5.52 10.52
C GLN A 149 7.50 4.04 10.66
N ARG A 150 8.20 3.65 11.74
CA ARG A 150 8.54 2.24 11.99
C ARG A 150 7.30 1.38 12.24
N VAL A 151 6.27 1.90 12.92
CA VAL A 151 4.97 1.20 13.05
C VAL A 151 4.30 1.04 11.68
N ALA A 152 4.34 2.06 10.81
CA ALA A 152 3.79 1.98 9.46
C ALA A 152 4.53 0.95 8.59
N ILE A 153 5.85 0.83 8.74
CA ILE A 153 6.67 -0.20 8.07
C ILE A 153 6.31 -1.59 8.61
N ALA A 154 6.23 -1.72 9.94
CA ALA A 154 5.86 -2.99 10.58
C ALA A 154 4.45 -3.48 10.20
N ARG A 155 3.54 -2.56 9.89
CA ARG A 155 2.18 -2.87 9.42
C ARG A 155 2.14 -3.32 7.96
N ALA A 156 3.04 -2.83 7.10
CA ALA A 156 3.13 -3.15 5.68
C ALA A 156 3.70 -4.56 5.43
#